data_dbe9de21749b134cf6f9191a98fa7500
#
_entry.id   dbe9de21749b134cf6f9191a98fa7500
#
_cell.length_a   1.000
_cell.length_b   1.000
_cell.length_c   1.000
_cell.angle_alpha   90.00
_cell.angle_beta   90.00
_cell.angle_gamma   90.00
#
_symmetry.space_group_name_H-M   'P 1'
#
loop_
_entity.id
_entity.type
_entity.pdbx_description
1 polymer ?
#
loop_
_entity_poly.entity_id
_entity_poly.type
_entity_poly.pdbx_seq_one_letter_code
_entity_poly.pdbx_strand_id
1 'polypeptide(L)'
;MADRNVRPTGTQTAMADRNVRHADVDWRCGGRGIFYRRVMSGHRRKDSSRRYHDRVARQYDAIYDDPYWEFHDELTWRMVRPHLPRDASAACADLGCGTGKWGLKLLKSGFATTFVDHAAAMIEQVRGKLESNPRARKATLVVGDIVHLPELADERFALVLAMGDPLSICSDAQAAANEMFRFTKADGVVIATADNKLAALDHYVGRGNLEALEEFVRTGRTRWLTADESERFELTTFTPASLAKLFERSGFEVLSVVGKPVIPVRGNKMLLESAEATERLVKLESELARDPAAAGRAAHLQITARKPFVT
;
A
#
# COMPACT_ATOMS: atom_id res chain seq x y z
N MET A 1 -50.66 21.28 32.09
CA MET A 1 -50.77 22.62 31.47
C MET A 1 -49.82 22.56 30.29
N ALA A 2 -50.27 22.22 29.14
CA ALA A 2 -50.81 23.10 28.07
C ALA A 2 -49.68 24.03 27.58
N ASP A 3 -49.35 24.22 26.36
CA ASP A 3 -50.05 23.92 25.10
C ASP A 3 -49.13 24.30 23.92
N ARG A 4 -49.20 23.55 22.81
CA ARG A 4 -49.41 23.95 21.42
C ARG A 4 -48.29 24.67 20.64
N ASN A 5 -47.90 24.05 19.56
CA ASN A 5 -48.26 24.24 18.12
C ASN A 5 -47.29 25.19 17.41
N VAL A 6 -46.82 24.94 16.19
CA VAL A 6 -47.44 24.66 14.89
C VAL A 6 -46.32 24.34 13.86
N ARG A 7 -46.52 23.36 12.98
CA ARG A 7 -45.86 23.24 11.68
C ARG A 7 -46.50 24.21 10.67
N PRO A 8 -45.79 24.56 9.62
CA PRO A 8 -46.32 24.12 8.33
C PRO A 8 -45.31 23.52 7.33
N THR A 9 -45.82 22.59 6.67
CA THR A 9 -45.68 22.03 5.32
C THR A 9 -45.14 22.96 4.22
N GLY A 10 -44.26 22.40 3.39
CA GLY A 10 -43.87 23.01 2.14
C GLY A 10 -43.11 22.01 1.26
N THR A 11 -43.87 21.20 0.52
CA THR A 11 -43.42 20.43 -0.64
C THR A 11 -42.91 21.36 -1.73
N GLN A 12 -41.67 21.15 -2.19
CA GLN A 12 -41.31 21.50 -3.56
C GLN A 12 -40.32 20.49 -4.14
N THR A 13 -40.79 19.75 -5.11
CA THR A 13 -40.12 19.04 -6.15
C THR A 13 -39.18 19.97 -6.92
N ALA A 14 -37.92 19.61 -7.07
CA ALA A 14 -37.05 20.20 -8.08
C ALA A 14 -36.09 19.15 -8.63
N MET A 15 -36.33 18.83 -9.81
CA MET A 15 -35.56 18.41 -10.99
C MET A 15 -34.10 18.06 -10.81
N ALA A 16 -33.78 16.87 -11.34
CA ALA A 16 -32.47 16.40 -11.69
C ALA A 16 -31.75 17.43 -12.58
N ASP A 17 -30.57 17.85 -12.12
CA ASP A 17 -29.61 18.51 -12.98
C ASP A 17 -28.39 17.61 -13.17
N ARG A 18 -28.33 17.03 -14.37
CA ARG A 18 -27.19 16.27 -14.88
C ARG A 18 -26.13 17.26 -15.31
N ASN A 19 -25.13 17.49 -14.48
CA ASN A 19 -23.89 18.12 -14.93
C ASN A 19 -22.71 17.29 -14.46
N VAL A 20 -22.39 16.28 -15.24
CA VAL A 20 -21.07 15.65 -15.25
C VAL A 20 -20.11 16.66 -15.87
N ARG A 21 -19.48 17.48 -15.06
CA ARG A 21 -18.33 18.27 -15.50
C ARG A 21 -17.14 17.33 -15.60
N HIS A 22 -16.62 17.21 -16.82
CA HIS A 22 -15.33 16.61 -17.08
C HIS A 22 -14.30 17.28 -16.17
N ALA A 23 -13.58 16.46 -15.37
CA ALA A 23 -12.49 16.96 -14.57
C ALA A 23 -11.40 17.52 -15.50
N ASP A 24 -11.07 18.79 -15.33
CA ASP A 24 -9.99 19.45 -16.05
C ASP A 24 -8.67 18.75 -15.72
N VAL A 25 -8.07 18.17 -16.74
CA VAL A 25 -6.78 17.48 -16.67
C VAL A 25 -5.70 18.52 -17.03
N ASP A 26 -5.02 19.03 -16.03
CA ASP A 26 -3.90 19.96 -16.23
C ASP A 26 -2.60 19.16 -16.47
N TRP A 27 -2.11 19.18 -17.70
CA TRP A 27 -0.86 18.56 -18.11
C TRP A 27 0.27 19.58 -17.96
N ARG A 28 1.17 19.39 -17.00
CA ARG A 28 2.38 20.22 -16.89
C ARG A 28 3.61 19.40 -17.26
N CYS A 29 4.32 19.84 -18.24
CA CYS A 29 5.63 19.31 -18.63
C CYS A 29 6.68 19.95 -17.71
N GLY A 30 7.22 19.19 -16.75
CA GLY A 30 8.40 19.59 -15.99
C GLY A 30 9.64 19.41 -16.88
N GLY A 31 10.55 20.39 -16.89
CA GLY A 31 11.78 20.30 -17.65
C GLY A 31 12.53 18.99 -17.34
N ARG A 32 12.83 18.21 -18.43
CA ARG A 32 13.47 16.89 -18.49
C ARG A 32 12.56 15.67 -18.65
N GLY A 33 11.38 15.79 -19.26
CA GLY A 33 10.62 14.63 -19.76
C GLY A 33 9.98 13.74 -18.70
N ILE A 34 9.73 14.25 -17.49
CA ILE A 34 8.96 13.59 -16.45
C ILE A 34 7.48 13.96 -16.64
N PHE A 35 6.63 12.96 -16.90
CA PHE A 35 5.19 13.17 -17.02
C PHE A 35 4.52 13.17 -15.63
N TYR A 36 3.76 14.21 -15.35
CA TYR A 36 3.00 14.38 -14.12
C TYR A 36 1.51 14.52 -14.40
N ARG A 37 0.70 13.77 -13.66
CA ARG A 37 -0.76 13.86 -13.73
C ARG A 37 -1.33 14.01 -12.32
N ARG A 38 -2.09 15.06 -12.09
CA ARG A 38 -2.81 15.28 -10.83
C ARG A 38 -4.30 14.97 -11.05
N VAL A 39 -4.85 14.11 -10.21
CA VAL A 39 -6.28 13.81 -10.18
C VAL A 39 -6.88 14.37 -8.89
N MET A 40 -7.95 15.14 -9.04
CA MET A 40 -8.74 15.63 -7.93
C MET A 40 -9.96 14.74 -7.76
N SER A 41 -9.93 13.74 -6.88
CA SER A 41 -11.10 12.94 -6.54
C SER A 41 -11.95 13.63 -5.48
N GLY A 42 -13.24 13.78 -5.75
CA GLY A 42 -14.19 14.51 -4.90
C GLY A 42 -14.86 13.65 -3.83
N HIS A 43 -14.10 12.98 -2.92
CA HIS A 43 -14.69 12.25 -1.79
C HIS A 43 -14.16 12.76 -0.44
N ARG A 44 -15.02 13.51 0.29
CA ARG A 44 -14.74 14.20 1.56
C ARG A 44 -14.63 13.32 2.82
N ARG A 45 -14.49 12.01 2.75
CA ARG A 45 -14.48 11.15 3.95
C ARG A 45 -13.36 10.11 3.93
N LYS A 46 -12.11 10.46 4.08
CA LYS A 46 -11.00 9.63 4.61
C LYS A 46 -9.64 10.29 4.36
N ASP A 47 -9.58 11.59 4.65
CA ASP A 47 -8.36 12.39 4.44
C ASP A 47 -7.31 12.24 5.54
N SER A 48 -7.55 11.48 6.63
CA SER A 48 -6.62 11.42 7.75
C SER A 48 -5.29 10.76 7.38
N SER A 49 -5.32 9.62 6.69
CA SER A 49 -4.09 8.97 6.20
C SER A 49 -3.34 9.85 5.21
N ARG A 50 -4.04 10.43 4.23
CA ARG A 50 -3.41 11.35 3.27
C ARG A 50 -2.77 12.55 3.97
N ARG A 51 -3.49 13.21 4.90
CA ARG A 51 -2.96 14.36 5.67
C ARG A 51 -1.72 13.97 6.48
N TYR A 52 -1.74 12.79 7.12
CA TYR A 52 -0.58 12.27 7.82
C TYR A 52 0.62 12.15 6.87
N HIS A 53 0.45 11.44 5.75
CA HIS A 53 1.53 11.21 4.80
C HIS A 53 2.02 12.51 4.13
N ASP A 54 1.12 13.44 3.79
CA ASP A 54 1.51 14.77 3.27
C ASP A 54 2.38 15.52 4.28
N ARG A 55 2.07 15.45 5.58
CA ARG A 55 2.81 16.15 6.61
C ARG A 55 4.19 15.54 6.88
N VAL A 56 4.29 14.22 6.95
CA VAL A 56 5.54 13.53 7.30
C VAL A 56 6.47 13.30 6.11
N ALA A 57 6.04 13.59 4.88
CA ALA A 57 6.74 13.24 3.66
C ALA A 57 8.22 13.64 3.64
N ARG A 58 8.57 14.84 4.13
CA ARG A 58 9.95 15.33 4.13
C ARG A 58 10.89 14.56 5.07
N GLN A 59 10.34 14.01 6.16
CA GLN A 59 11.09 13.25 7.16
C GLN A 59 10.82 11.75 7.10
N TYR A 60 10.01 11.31 6.12
CA TYR A 60 9.52 9.93 6.06
C TYR A 60 10.66 8.91 6.00
N ASP A 61 11.67 9.15 5.17
CA ASP A 61 12.81 8.24 5.05
C ASP A 61 13.58 8.12 6.38
N ALA A 62 13.74 9.24 7.11
CA ALA A 62 14.42 9.25 8.41
C ALA A 62 13.67 8.48 9.51
N ILE A 63 12.33 8.38 9.43
CA ILE A 63 11.52 7.58 10.35
C ILE A 63 11.87 6.09 10.24
N TYR A 64 12.29 5.64 9.06
CA TYR A 64 12.62 4.27 8.73
C TYR A 64 14.12 4.02 8.55
N ASP A 65 14.97 4.97 8.97
CA ASP A 65 16.44 4.85 9.00
C ASP A 65 16.89 4.16 10.30
N ASP A 66 16.78 2.83 10.32
CA ASP A 66 16.98 1.99 11.50
C ASP A 66 17.35 0.57 11.05
N PRO A 67 18.29 -0.13 11.74
CA PRO A 67 18.73 -1.48 11.36
C PRO A 67 17.61 -2.52 11.20
N TYR A 68 16.52 -2.37 11.98
CA TYR A 68 15.36 -3.25 11.83
C TYR A 68 14.68 -3.05 10.47
N TRP A 69 14.52 -1.81 10.02
CA TRP A 69 13.87 -1.53 8.74
C TRP A 69 14.79 -1.87 7.56
N GLU A 70 16.11 -1.71 7.70
CA GLU A 70 17.06 -2.19 6.70
C GLU A 70 16.96 -3.70 6.52
N PHE A 71 16.94 -4.45 7.63
CA PHE A 71 16.71 -5.90 7.64
C PHE A 71 15.37 -6.28 7.00
N HIS A 72 14.28 -5.63 7.39
CA HIS A 72 12.95 -5.84 6.83
C HIS A 72 12.91 -5.57 5.31
N ASP A 73 13.57 -4.51 4.87
CA ASP A 73 13.66 -4.13 3.46
C ASP A 73 14.47 -5.14 2.65
N GLU A 74 15.56 -5.66 3.22
CA GLU A 74 16.35 -6.71 2.56
C GLU A 74 15.54 -8.01 2.40
N LEU A 75 14.82 -8.43 3.44
CA LEU A 75 13.90 -9.57 3.35
C LEU A 75 12.86 -9.35 2.26
N THR A 76 12.23 -8.17 2.27
CA THR A 76 11.23 -7.81 1.28
C THR A 76 11.79 -7.88 -0.14
N TRP A 77 12.96 -7.29 -0.37
CA TRP A 77 13.56 -7.25 -1.71
C TRP A 77 14.01 -8.63 -2.19
N ARG A 78 14.49 -9.50 -1.29
CA ARG A 78 14.81 -10.90 -1.64
C ARG A 78 13.59 -11.68 -2.10
N MET A 79 12.42 -11.39 -1.52
CA MET A 79 11.15 -12.00 -1.95
C MET A 79 10.60 -11.41 -3.25
N VAL A 80 10.90 -10.15 -3.55
CA VAL A 80 10.48 -9.49 -4.79
C VAL A 80 11.36 -9.88 -5.99
N ARG A 81 12.67 -9.96 -5.80
CA ARG A 81 13.65 -10.19 -6.90
C ARG A 81 13.35 -11.38 -7.82
N PRO A 82 12.90 -12.55 -7.34
CA PRO A 82 12.58 -13.69 -8.21
C PRO A 82 11.44 -13.42 -9.20
N HIS A 83 10.62 -12.40 -8.93
CA HIS A 83 9.45 -12.03 -9.73
C HIS A 83 9.69 -10.82 -10.65
N LEU A 84 10.93 -10.32 -10.71
CA LEU A 84 11.26 -9.26 -11.66
C LEU A 84 11.03 -9.74 -13.09
N PRO A 85 10.41 -8.93 -13.97
CA PRO A 85 10.20 -9.31 -15.35
C PRO A 85 11.53 -9.67 -16.05
N ARG A 86 11.50 -10.69 -16.91
CA ARG A 86 12.67 -11.05 -17.74
C ARG A 86 12.88 -10.06 -18.88
N ASP A 87 11.80 -9.46 -19.37
CA ASP A 87 11.85 -8.44 -20.41
C ASP A 87 12.20 -7.07 -19.79
N ALA A 88 13.36 -6.54 -20.14
CA ALA A 88 13.83 -5.22 -19.68
C ALA A 88 12.96 -4.04 -20.18
N SER A 89 12.12 -4.25 -21.18
CA SER A 89 11.15 -3.26 -21.68
C SER A 89 9.82 -3.27 -20.90
N ALA A 90 9.64 -4.23 -20.00
CA ALA A 90 8.41 -4.36 -19.20
C ALA A 90 8.15 -3.11 -18.37
N ALA A 91 6.87 -2.74 -18.26
CA ALA A 91 6.43 -1.69 -17.36
C ALA A 91 6.08 -2.29 -16.00
N CYS A 92 6.46 -1.56 -14.94
CA CYS A 92 6.16 -1.88 -13.55
C CYS A 92 5.41 -0.73 -12.87
N ALA A 93 4.68 -1.02 -11.79
CA ALA A 93 4.04 -0.02 -10.95
C ALA A 93 4.45 -0.20 -9.49
N ASP A 94 4.52 0.92 -8.75
CA ASP A 94 4.69 1.00 -7.29
C ASP A 94 3.50 1.80 -6.73
N LEU A 95 2.59 1.11 -6.07
CA LEU A 95 1.30 1.64 -5.59
C LEU A 95 1.37 1.91 -4.09
N GLY A 96 0.91 3.10 -3.66
CA GLY A 96 1.20 3.60 -2.33
C GLY A 96 2.70 3.74 -2.14
N CYS A 97 3.37 4.32 -3.14
CA CYS A 97 4.83 4.28 -3.27
C CYS A 97 5.55 5.07 -2.16
N GLY A 98 4.83 5.91 -1.38
CA GLY A 98 5.45 6.80 -0.42
C GLY A 98 6.53 7.66 -1.09
N THR A 99 7.70 7.70 -0.51
CA THR A 99 8.87 8.42 -1.06
C THR A 99 9.62 7.65 -2.17
N GLY A 100 9.03 6.55 -2.68
CA GLY A 100 9.48 5.82 -3.86
C GLY A 100 10.51 4.71 -3.62
N LYS A 101 10.66 4.21 -2.40
CA LYS A 101 11.69 3.21 -2.05
C LYS A 101 11.73 2.02 -3.01
N TRP A 102 10.59 1.39 -3.28
CA TRP A 102 10.51 0.17 -4.09
C TRP A 102 10.53 0.48 -5.59
N GLY A 103 9.79 1.48 -6.01
CA GLY A 103 9.79 1.94 -7.40
C GLY A 103 11.16 2.40 -7.88
N LEU A 104 11.97 3.05 -7.03
CA LEU A 104 13.35 3.43 -7.36
C LEU A 104 14.26 2.20 -7.51
N LYS A 105 14.02 1.11 -6.75
CA LYS A 105 14.72 -0.17 -6.97
C LYS A 105 14.35 -0.80 -8.33
N LEU A 106 13.07 -0.76 -8.72
CA LEU A 106 12.63 -1.18 -10.06
C LEU A 106 13.25 -0.33 -11.15
N LEU A 107 13.24 0.98 -10.98
CA LEU A 107 13.86 1.92 -11.93
C LEU A 107 15.38 1.68 -12.06
N LYS A 108 16.07 1.43 -10.93
CA LYS A 108 17.50 1.07 -10.90
C LYS A 108 17.75 -0.24 -11.64
N SER A 109 16.82 -1.19 -11.57
CA SER A 109 16.87 -2.45 -12.32
C SER A 109 16.57 -2.29 -13.83
N GLY A 110 16.19 -1.08 -14.27
CA GLY A 110 16.04 -0.73 -15.68
C GLY A 110 14.60 -0.65 -16.19
N PHE A 111 13.61 -0.98 -15.39
CA PHE A 111 12.21 -1.00 -15.78
C PHE A 111 11.60 0.39 -15.90
N ALA A 112 10.67 0.58 -16.83
CA ALA A 112 9.79 1.74 -16.83
C ALA A 112 8.84 1.62 -15.62
N THR A 113 8.86 2.62 -14.72
CA THR A 113 8.18 2.52 -13.43
C THR A 113 7.18 3.65 -13.24
N THR A 114 5.93 3.28 -12.92
CA THR A 114 4.87 4.22 -12.54
C THR A 114 4.76 4.23 -11.01
N PHE A 115 4.94 5.40 -10.41
CA PHE A 115 4.83 5.64 -8.98
C PHE A 115 3.44 6.24 -8.70
N VAL A 116 2.69 5.65 -7.80
CA VAL A 116 1.35 6.10 -7.42
C VAL A 116 1.28 6.30 -5.92
N ASP A 117 0.84 7.47 -5.48
CA ASP A 117 0.51 7.72 -4.07
C ASP A 117 -0.64 8.72 -3.98
N HIS A 118 -1.48 8.58 -2.95
CA HIS A 118 -2.59 9.50 -2.72
C HIS A 118 -2.14 10.83 -2.08
N ALA A 119 -0.96 10.84 -1.43
CA ALA A 119 -0.36 12.01 -0.81
C ALA A 119 0.55 12.71 -1.83
N ALA A 120 0.18 13.93 -2.24
CA ALA A 120 0.94 14.68 -3.22
C ALA A 120 2.37 14.99 -2.74
N ALA A 121 2.55 15.22 -1.44
CA ALA A 121 3.86 15.48 -0.88
C ALA A 121 4.80 14.27 -0.97
N MET A 122 4.29 13.04 -0.93
CA MET A 122 5.08 11.83 -1.17
C MET A 122 5.59 11.79 -2.62
N ILE A 123 4.73 12.06 -3.58
CA ILE A 123 5.12 12.14 -5.00
C ILE A 123 6.16 13.25 -5.26
N GLU A 124 6.08 14.38 -4.55
CA GLU A 124 7.12 15.42 -4.63
C GLU A 124 8.48 14.94 -4.10
N GLN A 125 8.52 14.08 -3.06
CA GLN A 125 9.78 13.47 -2.62
C GLN A 125 10.36 12.53 -3.70
N VAL A 126 9.51 11.72 -4.36
CA VAL A 126 9.94 10.90 -5.50
C VAL A 126 10.51 11.80 -6.61
N ARG A 127 9.83 12.89 -6.95
CA ARG A 127 10.27 13.85 -7.95
C ARG A 127 11.67 14.39 -7.64
N GLY A 128 11.90 14.87 -6.41
CA GLY A 128 13.20 15.36 -5.97
C GLY A 128 14.31 14.29 -6.12
N LYS A 129 14.02 13.04 -5.75
CA LYS A 129 14.96 11.92 -5.93
C LYS A 129 15.26 11.60 -7.42
N LEU A 130 14.35 11.93 -8.32
CA LEU A 130 14.51 11.71 -9.76
C LEU A 130 15.31 12.81 -10.46
N GLU A 131 15.46 14.00 -9.89
CA GLU A 131 16.18 15.12 -10.53
C GLU A 131 17.61 14.78 -10.96
N SER A 132 18.32 14.00 -10.15
CA SER A 132 19.67 13.51 -10.41
C SER A 132 19.73 12.08 -10.97
N ASN A 133 18.57 11.44 -11.18
CA ASN A 133 18.54 10.03 -11.59
C ASN A 133 18.67 9.90 -13.12
N PRO A 134 19.68 9.19 -13.64
CA PRO A 134 19.87 9.04 -15.09
C PRO A 134 18.72 8.30 -15.80
N ARG A 135 17.86 7.60 -15.04
CA ARG A 135 16.70 6.88 -15.56
C ARG A 135 15.37 7.63 -15.35
N ALA A 136 15.40 8.89 -14.92
CA ALA A 136 14.20 9.69 -14.64
C ALA A 136 13.17 9.67 -15.78
N ARG A 137 13.63 9.64 -17.04
CA ARG A 137 12.76 9.55 -18.24
C ARG A 137 11.90 8.27 -18.31
N LYS A 138 12.24 7.23 -17.53
CA LYS A 138 11.46 5.98 -17.42
C LYS A 138 10.46 6.01 -16.27
N ALA A 139 10.41 7.09 -15.50
CA ALA A 139 9.49 7.26 -14.38
C ALA A 139 8.22 8.01 -14.80
N THR A 140 7.08 7.54 -14.33
CA THR A 140 5.79 8.24 -14.41
C THR A 140 5.30 8.46 -12.99
N LEU A 141 4.89 9.69 -12.66
CA LEU A 141 4.41 10.07 -11.34
C LEU A 141 2.90 10.34 -11.38
N VAL A 142 2.16 9.70 -10.47
CA VAL A 142 0.69 9.81 -10.40
C VAL A 142 0.28 10.10 -8.96
N VAL A 143 -0.46 11.17 -8.73
CA VAL A 143 -1.18 11.39 -7.47
C VAL A 143 -2.55 10.77 -7.64
N GLY A 144 -2.81 9.65 -6.96
CA GLY A 144 -4.06 8.90 -7.11
C GLY A 144 -4.31 7.91 -5.97
N ASP A 145 -5.56 7.51 -5.80
CA ASP A 145 -5.98 6.52 -4.80
C ASP A 145 -5.99 5.13 -5.44
N ILE A 146 -5.33 4.17 -4.80
CA ILE A 146 -5.23 2.79 -5.29
C ILE A 146 -6.58 2.08 -5.45
N VAL A 147 -7.63 2.59 -4.83
CA VAL A 147 -8.99 2.03 -4.95
C VAL A 147 -9.69 2.43 -6.25
N HIS A 148 -9.16 3.44 -6.95
CA HIS A 148 -9.71 3.91 -8.23
C HIS A 148 -8.65 4.70 -9.00
N LEU A 149 -8.10 4.10 -10.05
CA LEU A 149 -7.02 4.62 -10.89
C LEU A 149 -7.38 4.57 -12.38
N PRO A 150 -8.41 5.31 -12.80
CA PRO A 150 -8.89 5.28 -14.21
C PRO A 150 -7.83 5.75 -15.21
N GLU A 151 -6.78 6.42 -14.73
CA GLU A 151 -5.65 6.89 -15.53
C GLU A 151 -4.72 5.77 -15.96
N LEU A 152 -4.71 4.65 -15.24
CA LEU A 152 -3.88 3.51 -15.59
C LEU A 152 -4.64 2.62 -16.57
N ALA A 153 -4.05 2.41 -17.73
CA ALA A 153 -4.60 1.54 -18.75
C ALA A 153 -4.65 0.08 -18.27
N ASP A 154 -5.63 -0.66 -18.75
CA ASP A 154 -5.76 -2.09 -18.53
C ASP A 154 -4.52 -2.83 -19.06
N GLU A 155 -4.19 -3.94 -18.43
CA GLU A 155 -3.15 -4.88 -18.88
C GLU A 155 -1.80 -4.23 -19.23
N ARG A 156 -1.42 -3.23 -18.45
CA ARG A 156 -0.21 -2.43 -18.69
C ARG A 156 1.04 -3.00 -18.03
N PHE A 157 0.95 -3.50 -16.80
CA PHE A 157 2.10 -3.80 -15.97
C PHE A 157 2.40 -5.29 -15.88
N ALA A 158 3.67 -5.66 -16.07
CA ALA A 158 4.14 -7.03 -15.84
C ALA A 158 4.41 -7.32 -14.36
N LEU A 159 4.74 -6.28 -13.58
CA LEU A 159 4.91 -6.36 -12.13
C LEU A 159 4.27 -5.14 -11.46
N VAL A 160 3.45 -5.40 -10.45
CA VAL A 160 2.84 -4.39 -9.59
C VAL A 160 3.31 -4.62 -8.16
N LEU A 161 3.90 -3.62 -7.55
CA LEU A 161 4.24 -3.61 -6.13
C LEU A 161 3.25 -2.72 -5.37
N ALA A 162 2.84 -3.16 -4.19
CA ALA A 162 2.04 -2.41 -3.23
C ALA A 162 2.60 -2.66 -1.82
N MET A 163 3.73 -2.02 -1.53
CA MET A 163 4.58 -2.31 -0.37
C MET A 163 4.47 -1.21 0.69
N GLY A 164 4.61 -1.58 1.98
CA GLY A 164 4.38 -0.66 3.10
C GLY A 164 2.89 -0.58 3.48
N ASP A 165 2.20 -1.69 3.27
CA ASP A 165 0.84 -1.99 3.73
C ASP A 165 -0.29 -1.08 3.18
N PRO A 166 -0.23 -0.62 1.91
CA PRO A 166 -1.26 0.25 1.36
C PRO A 166 -2.65 -0.42 1.34
N LEU A 167 -2.72 -1.77 1.28
CA LEU A 167 -3.97 -2.52 1.40
C LEU A 167 -4.62 -2.40 2.78
N SER A 168 -3.82 -2.25 3.83
CA SER A 168 -4.32 -2.01 5.18
C SER A 168 -4.83 -0.57 5.37
N ILE A 169 -4.23 0.38 4.64
CA ILE A 169 -4.48 1.82 4.77
C ILE A 169 -5.63 2.29 3.88
N CYS A 170 -5.80 1.71 2.70
CA CYS A 170 -6.80 2.15 1.73
C CYS A 170 -8.23 1.98 2.25
N SER A 171 -9.16 2.71 1.64
CA SER A 171 -10.55 2.71 2.07
C SER A 171 -11.31 1.42 1.75
N ASP A 172 -10.89 0.72 0.71
CA ASP A 172 -11.51 -0.51 0.21
C ASP A 172 -10.44 -1.40 -0.44
N ALA A 173 -9.99 -2.39 0.29
CA ALA A 173 -8.97 -3.31 -0.17
C ALA A 173 -9.44 -4.18 -1.35
N GLN A 174 -10.76 -4.49 -1.44
CA GLN A 174 -11.29 -5.26 -2.56
C GLN A 174 -11.28 -4.42 -3.85
N ALA A 175 -11.68 -3.15 -3.77
CA ALA A 175 -11.59 -2.24 -4.91
C ALA A 175 -10.13 -2.07 -5.36
N ALA A 176 -9.18 -1.91 -4.42
CA ALA A 176 -7.76 -1.84 -4.73
C ALA A 176 -7.24 -3.10 -5.41
N ALA A 177 -7.62 -4.31 -4.93
CA ALA A 177 -7.22 -5.56 -5.55
C ALA A 177 -7.83 -5.74 -6.96
N ASN A 178 -9.08 -5.28 -7.17
CA ASN A 178 -9.72 -5.29 -8.49
C ASN A 178 -9.00 -4.34 -9.48
N GLU A 179 -8.59 -3.15 -9.02
CA GLU A 179 -7.79 -2.23 -9.84
C GLU A 179 -6.42 -2.84 -10.17
N MET A 180 -5.74 -3.46 -9.20
CA MET A 180 -4.49 -4.19 -9.44
C MET A 180 -4.67 -5.28 -10.50
N PHE A 181 -5.79 -6.03 -10.44
CA PHE A 181 -6.10 -7.05 -11.46
C PHE A 181 -6.31 -6.43 -12.84
N ARG A 182 -7.06 -5.33 -12.92
CA ARG A 182 -7.38 -4.65 -14.17
C ARG A 182 -6.14 -4.25 -14.95
N PHE A 183 -5.20 -3.56 -14.31
CA PHE A 183 -4.03 -3.03 -15.01
C PHE A 183 -2.80 -3.96 -15.01
N THR A 184 -2.85 -5.12 -14.35
CA THR A 184 -1.83 -6.15 -14.48
C THR A 184 -2.04 -6.92 -15.78
N LYS A 185 -0.96 -7.17 -16.53
CA LYS A 185 -0.99 -8.00 -17.75
C LYS A 185 -1.33 -9.45 -17.42
N ALA A 186 -1.83 -10.20 -18.41
CA ALA A 186 -1.86 -11.65 -18.33
C ALA A 186 -0.45 -12.19 -18.02
N ASP A 187 -0.35 -13.17 -17.13
CA ASP A 187 0.89 -13.69 -16.52
C ASP A 187 1.70 -12.67 -15.70
N GLY A 188 1.20 -11.45 -15.54
CA GLY A 188 1.82 -10.43 -14.69
C GLY A 188 1.64 -10.76 -13.21
N VAL A 189 2.55 -10.26 -12.40
CA VAL A 189 2.62 -10.54 -10.97
C VAL A 189 2.30 -9.30 -10.14
N VAL A 190 1.53 -9.48 -9.08
CA VAL A 190 1.31 -8.48 -8.03
C VAL A 190 1.98 -8.98 -6.76
N ILE A 191 2.73 -8.10 -6.08
CA ILE A 191 3.27 -8.34 -4.75
C ILE A 191 2.81 -7.20 -3.85
N ALA A 192 2.08 -7.55 -2.79
CA ALA A 192 1.54 -6.57 -1.86
C ALA A 192 1.82 -6.96 -0.42
N THR A 193 1.91 -5.97 0.47
CA THR A 193 1.99 -6.19 1.91
C THR A 193 0.76 -5.67 2.63
N ALA A 194 0.50 -6.23 3.80
CA ALA A 194 -0.59 -5.85 4.67
C ALA A 194 -0.26 -6.17 6.15
N ASP A 195 -0.86 -5.41 7.07
CA ASP A 195 -0.76 -5.65 8.50
C ASP A 195 -1.38 -6.99 8.89
N ASN A 196 -0.65 -7.76 9.71
CA ASN A 196 -1.12 -9.07 10.18
C ASN A 196 -2.05 -8.91 11.40
N LYS A 197 -3.28 -9.38 11.25
CA LYS A 197 -4.29 -9.37 12.31
C LYS A 197 -3.82 -10.10 13.57
N LEU A 198 -3.14 -11.24 13.39
CA LEU A 198 -2.74 -12.08 14.52
C LEU A 198 -1.62 -11.44 15.33
N ALA A 199 -0.69 -10.73 14.69
CA ALA A 199 0.36 -9.98 15.39
C ALA A 199 -0.18 -8.79 16.20
N ALA A 200 -1.29 -8.20 15.77
CA ALA A 200 -1.90 -7.08 16.48
C ALA A 200 -2.62 -7.49 17.77
N LEU A 201 -2.86 -8.79 18.02
CA LEU A 201 -3.52 -9.27 19.24
C LEU A 201 -2.74 -8.89 20.50
N ASP A 202 -1.40 -8.98 20.46
CA ASP A 202 -0.54 -8.66 21.61
C ASP A 202 -0.71 -7.22 22.08
N HIS A 203 -0.96 -6.30 21.13
CA HIS A 203 -1.24 -4.89 21.44
C HIS A 203 -2.52 -4.73 22.28
N TYR A 204 -3.59 -5.45 21.93
CA TYR A 204 -4.86 -5.37 22.65
C TYR A 204 -4.79 -6.05 24.01
N VAL A 205 -4.10 -7.19 24.10
CA VAL A 205 -3.86 -7.88 25.38
C VAL A 205 -3.06 -6.97 26.32
N GLY A 206 -2.01 -6.31 25.82
CA GLY A 206 -1.19 -5.39 26.63
C GLY A 206 -1.97 -4.18 27.16
N ARG A 207 -3.10 -3.83 26.58
CA ARG A 207 -3.98 -2.74 27.02
C ARG A 207 -5.00 -3.16 28.08
N GLY A 208 -5.25 -4.46 28.27
CA GLY A 208 -6.21 -4.97 29.24
C GLY A 208 -7.66 -4.56 28.97
N ASN A 209 -8.01 -4.23 27.72
CA ASN A 209 -9.36 -3.83 27.34
C ASN A 209 -10.02 -4.94 26.52
N LEU A 210 -10.88 -5.73 27.17
CA LEU A 210 -11.52 -6.89 26.56
C LEU A 210 -12.51 -6.49 25.46
N GLU A 211 -13.29 -5.43 25.65
CA GLU A 211 -14.27 -4.98 24.65
C GLU A 211 -13.58 -4.54 23.35
N ALA A 212 -12.45 -3.83 23.48
CA ALA A 212 -11.66 -3.45 22.31
C ALA A 212 -11.02 -4.67 21.62
N LEU A 213 -10.59 -5.68 22.37
CA LEU A 213 -10.07 -6.93 21.83
C LEU A 213 -11.17 -7.71 21.09
N GLU A 214 -12.35 -7.83 21.65
CA GLU A 214 -13.51 -8.50 21.02
C GLU A 214 -13.89 -7.82 19.70
N GLU A 215 -13.99 -6.49 19.70
CA GLU A 215 -14.28 -5.70 18.50
C GLU A 215 -13.20 -5.90 17.45
N PHE A 216 -11.93 -5.86 17.84
CA PHE A 216 -10.81 -6.10 16.92
C PHE A 216 -10.83 -7.52 16.35
N VAL A 217 -11.03 -8.54 17.20
CA VAL A 217 -11.12 -9.93 16.75
C VAL A 217 -12.26 -10.13 15.77
N ARG A 218 -13.41 -9.48 16.01
CA ARG A 218 -14.58 -9.57 15.15
C ARG A 218 -14.38 -8.85 13.80
N THR A 219 -13.77 -7.65 13.81
CA THR A 219 -13.73 -6.78 12.64
C THR A 219 -12.40 -6.79 11.88
N GLY A 220 -11.29 -7.07 12.57
CA GLY A 220 -9.94 -6.87 12.05
C GLY A 220 -9.57 -5.39 11.81
N ARG A 221 -10.39 -4.45 12.30
CA ARG A 221 -10.15 -3.01 12.16
C ARG A 221 -9.46 -2.46 13.39
N THR A 222 -8.48 -1.61 13.14
CA THR A 222 -7.74 -0.89 14.18
C THR A 222 -7.46 0.54 13.74
N ARG A 223 -6.73 1.29 14.54
CA ARG A 223 -6.27 2.63 14.20
C ARG A 223 -4.77 2.69 14.24
N TRP A 224 -4.18 3.44 13.33
CA TRP A 224 -2.76 3.77 13.40
C TRP A 224 -2.47 4.48 14.72
N LEU A 225 -1.55 3.91 15.49
CA LEU A 225 -1.28 4.34 16.85
C LEU A 225 -0.15 5.36 16.86
N THR A 226 -0.49 6.61 16.62
CA THR A 226 0.42 7.74 16.82
C THR A 226 0.12 8.43 18.14
N ALA A 227 1.07 9.22 18.65
CA ALA A 227 0.87 10.03 19.85
C ALA A 227 -0.19 11.13 19.61
N ASP A 228 -0.24 11.69 18.40
CA ASP A 228 -1.21 12.69 18.01
C ASP A 228 -2.50 12.04 17.51
N GLU A 229 -3.59 12.21 18.25
CA GLU A 229 -4.89 11.64 17.88
C GLU A 229 -5.46 12.16 16.57
N SER A 230 -5.11 13.39 16.17
CA SER A 230 -5.54 13.99 14.91
C SER A 230 -4.92 13.30 13.68
N GLU A 231 -3.85 12.55 13.87
CA GLU A 231 -3.12 11.80 12.85
C GLU A 231 -3.58 10.36 12.70
N ARG A 232 -4.43 9.89 13.62
CA ARG A 232 -4.92 8.52 13.61
C ARG A 232 -5.85 8.29 12.43
N PHE A 233 -5.56 7.26 11.67
CA PHE A 233 -6.41 6.76 10.60
C PHE A 233 -6.74 5.29 10.81
N GLU A 234 -7.82 4.83 10.21
CA GLU A 234 -8.26 3.45 10.31
C GLU A 234 -7.36 2.53 9.48
N LEU A 235 -7.08 1.35 10.03
CA LEU A 235 -6.39 0.25 9.37
C LEU A 235 -7.29 -0.97 9.31
N THR A 236 -7.21 -1.69 8.20
CA THR A 236 -7.76 -3.04 8.06
C THR A 236 -6.61 -4.04 8.13
N THR A 237 -6.72 -5.02 9.02
CA THR A 237 -5.72 -6.07 9.17
C THR A 237 -6.19 -7.38 8.55
N PHE A 238 -5.26 -8.22 8.15
CA PHE A 238 -5.54 -9.46 7.43
C PHE A 238 -4.94 -10.67 8.16
N THR A 239 -5.60 -11.80 8.07
CA THR A 239 -4.95 -13.10 8.28
C THR A 239 -4.38 -13.59 6.95
N PRO A 240 -3.44 -14.57 6.94
CA PRO A 240 -2.97 -15.14 5.68
C PRO A 240 -4.10 -15.62 4.77
N ALA A 241 -5.10 -16.30 5.34
CA ALA A 241 -6.26 -16.80 4.60
C ALA A 241 -7.17 -15.67 4.06
N SER A 242 -7.41 -14.60 4.84
CA SER A 242 -8.25 -13.50 4.38
C SER A 242 -7.57 -12.65 3.30
N LEU A 243 -6.23 -12.52 3.35
CA LEU A 243 -5.45 -11.84 2.32
C LEU A 243 -5.44 -12.64 1.02
N ALA A 244 -5.23 -13.97 1.08
CA ALA A 244 -5.33 -14.84 -0.08
C ALA A 244 -6.71 -14.73 -0.74
N LYS A 245 -7.79 -14.86 0.05
CA LYS A 245 -9.16 -14.77 -0.44
C LYS A 245 -9.49 -13.41 -1.09
N LEU A 246 -8.89 -12.32 -0.62
CA LEU A 246 -9.05 -10.99 -1.23
C LEU A 246 -8.58 -11.00 -2.69
N PHE A 247 -7.40 -11.55 -2.97
CA PHE A 247 -6.82 -11.62 -4.30
C PHE A 247 -7.53 -12.65 -5.20
N GLU A 248 -7.89 -13.81 -4.66
CA GLU A 248 -8.68 -14.83 -5.38
C GLU A 248 -10.01 -14.27 -5.87
N ARG A 249 -10.72 -13.48 -5.06
CA ARG A 249 -11.97 -12.82 -5.45
C ARG A 249 -11.80 -11.80 -6.57
N SER A 250 -10.62 -11.23 -6.72
CA SER A 250 -10.29 -10.33 -7.82
C SER A 250 -9.88 -11.06 -9.10
N GLY A 251 -9.77 -12.41 -9.05
CA GLY A 251 -9.41 -13.25 -10.20
C GLY A 251 -7.93 -13.66 -10.25
N PHE A 252 -7.13 -13.30 -9.26
CA PHE A 252 -5.73 -13.72 -9.20
C PHE A 252 -5.57 -15.18 -8.76
N GLU A 253 -4.54 -15.84 -9.29
CA GLU A 253 -3.96 -17.04 -8.73
C GLU A 253 -2.97 -16.64 -7.64
N VAL A 254 -3.20 -17.06 -6.39
CA VAL A 254 -2.31 -16.79 -5.27
C VAL A 254 -1.14 -17.77 -5.30
N LEU A 255 0.08 -17.27 -5.49
CA LEU A 255 1.29 -18.07 -5.53
C LEU A 255 1.84 -18.34 -4.13
N SER A 256 1.78 -17.34 -3.24
CA SER A 256 2.22 -17.46 -1.84
C SER A 256 1.65 -16.34 -0.96
N VAL A 257 1.47 -16.66 0.32
CA VAL A 257 1.33 -15.67 1.39
C VAL A 257 2.35 -16.01 2.46
N VAL A 258 3.29 -15.11 2.71
CA VAL A 258 4.36 -15.28 3.69
C VAL A 258 4.29 -14.18 4.75
N GLY A 259 4.78 -14.47 5.93
CA GLY A 259 4.94 -13.50 6.99
C GLY A 259 6.38 -12.98 7.07
N LYS A 260 6.53 -11.70 7.44
CA LYS A 260 7.87 -11.10 7.64
C LYS A 260 7.86 -9.87 8.55
N PRO A 261 8.87 -9.70 9.41
CA PRO A 261 9.70 -10.80 9.91
C PRO A 261 8.87 -11.74 10.79
N VAL A 262 9.22 -13.02 10.79
CA VAL A 262 8.67 -14.04 11.70
C VAL A 262 9.38 -14.00 13.05
N ILE A 263 10.70 -13.76 13.01
CA ILE A 263 11.54 -13.61 14.21
C ILE A 263 11.36 -12.19 14.76
N PRO A 264 10.95 -12.01 16.02
CA PRO A 264 10.64 -10.69 16.58
C PRO A 264 11.90 -9.90 16.96
N VAL A 265 12.82 -9.71 16.00
CA VAL A 265 14.12 -9.05 16.21
C VAL A 265 13.99 -7.58 16.62
N ARG A 266 12.83 -6.95 16.43
CA ARG A 266 12.57 -5.57 16.85
C ARG A 266 12.76 -5.38 18.36
N GLY A 267 12.51 -6.43 19.14
CA GLY A 267 12.70 -6.44 20.58
C GLY A 267 14.18 -6.51 21.02
N ASN A 268 15.08 -6.95 20.12
CA ASN A 268 16.52 -7.03 20.42
C ASN A 268 17.34 -6.71 19.17
N LYS A 269 17.62 -5.42 18.97
CA LYS A 269 18.38 -4.92 17.83
C LYS A 269 19.86 -5.31 17.82
N MET A 270 20.40 -5.80 18.95
CA MET A 270 21.79 -6.33 19.02
C MET A 270 22.01 -7.43 17.98
N LEU A 271 20.97 -8.19 17.63
CA LEU A 271 21.04 -9.21 16.58
C LEU A 271 21.25 -8.64 15.16
N LEU A 272 21.15 -7.31 14.99
CA LEU A 272 21.29 -6.59 13.71
C LEU A 272 22.54 -5.70 13.68
N GLU A 273 23.43 -5.77 14.68
CA GLU A 273 24.62 -4.90 14.78
C GLU A 273 25.71 -5.21 13.77
N SER A 274 25.71 -6.41 13.18
CA SER A 274 26.71 -6.78 12.17
C SER A 274 26.06 -7.30 10.88
N ALA A 275 26.71 -7.03 9.75
CA ALA A 275 26.27 -7.53 8.46
C ALA A 275 26.21 -9.08 8.42
N GLU A 276 27.14 -9.76 9.12
CA GLU A 276 27.14 -11.22 9.22
C GLU A 276 25.91 -11.73 9.98
N ALA A 277 25.59 -11.12 11.14
CA ALA A 277 24.42 -11.51 11.93
C ALA A 277 23.13 -11.26 11.13
N THR A 278 23.02 -10.12 10.45
CA THR A 278 21.90 -9.78 9.58
C THR A 278 21.73 -10.82 8.47
N GLU A 279 22.81 -11.22 7.78
CA GLU A 279 22.75 -12.24 6.73
C GLU A 279 22.31 -13.62 7.25
N ARG A 280 22.75 -14.00 8.44
CA ARG A 280 22.30 -15.23 9.11
C ARG A 280 20.82 -15.18 9.47
N LEU A 281 20.34 -14.04 9.99
CA LEU A 281 18.91 -13.83 10.26
C LEU A 281 18.07 -13.91 9.00
N VAL A 282 18.53 -13.30 7.90
CA VAL A 282 17.83 -13.37 6.61
C VAL A 282 17.72 -14.80 6.10
N LYS A 283 18.72 -15.66 6.32
CA LYS A 283 18.63 -17.09 5.99
C LYS A 283 17.58 -17.79 6.84
N LEU A 284 17.59 -17.57 8.15
CA LEU A 284 16.59 -18.14 9.06
C LEU A 284 15.17 -17.72 8.70
N GLU A 285 14.94 -16.43 8.40
CA GLU A 285 13.66 -15.92 7.92
C GLU A 285 13.22 -16.61 6.61
N SER A 286 14.17 -16.82 5.69
CA SER A 286 13.89 -17.50 4.43
C SER A 286 13.52 -18.99 4.61
N GLU A 287 14.02 -19.63 5.65
CA GLU A 287 13.65 -20.99 6.05
C GLU A 287 12.25 -21.00 6.68
N LEU A 288 11.99 -20.08 7.62
CA LEU A 288 10.69 -19.95 8.29
C LEU A 288 9.57 -19.58 7.32
N ALA A 289 9.85 -18.77 6.30
CA ALA A 289 8.87 -18.38 5.29
C ALA A 289 8.33 -19.56 4.46
N ARG A 290 8.99 -20.73 4.52
CA ARG A 290 8.50 -21.97 3.87
C ARG A 290 7.42 -22.69 4.68
N ASP A 291 7.28 -22.35 5.96
CA ASP A 291 6.22 -22.89 6.82
C ASP A 291 5.01 -21.95 6.78
N PRO A 292 3.86 -22.38 6.21
CA PRO A 292 2.66 -21.56 6.16
C PRO A 292 2.16 -21.11 7.54
N ALA A 293 2.42 -21.90 8.58
CA ALA A 293 2.02 -21.55 9.95
C ALA A 293 2.81 -20.34 10.50
N ALA A 294 4.05 -20.16 10.04
CA ALA A 294 4.90 -19.04 10.45
C ALA A 294 4.33 -17.68 10.02
N ALA A 295 3.58 -17.64 8.91
CA ALA A 295 2.96 -16.40 8.44
C ALA A 295 2.04 -15.77 9.49
N GLY A 296 1.33 -16.59 10.29
CA GLY A 296 0.46 -16.08 11.35
C GLY A 296 1.20 -15.37 12.49
N ARG A 297 2.48 -15.65 12.69
CA ARG A 297 3.32 -15.05 13.75
C ARG A 297 3.94 -13.71 13.36
N ALA A 298 4.13 -13.47 12.08
CA ALA A 298 4.87 -12.32 11.58
C ALA A 298 4.13 -10.99 11.76
N ALA A 299 4.87 -9.88 11.82
CA ALA A 299 4.28 -8.55 11.96
C ALA A 299 3.47 -8.15 10.72
N HIS A 300 4.02 -8.42 9.53
CA HIS A 300 3.39 -8.11 8.25
C HIS A 300 3.23 -9.37 7.39
N LEU A 301 2.23 -9.34 6.52
CA LEU A 301 2.02 -10.36 5.49
C LEU A 301 2.49 -9.83 4.15
N GLN A 302 3.07 -10.68 3.33
CA GLN A 302 3.33 -10.40 1.92
C GLN A 302 2.64 -11.46 1.07
N ILE A 303 1.82 -11.02 0.15
CA ILE A 303 1.20 -11.87 -0.87
C ILE A 303 1.91 -11.69 -2.20
N THR A 304 2.11 -12.79 -2.90
CA THR A 304 2.50 -12.83 -4.30
C THR A 304 1.38 -13.52 -5.07
N ALA A 305 0.84 -12.84 -6.07
CA ALA A 305 -0.28 -13.33 -6.87
C ALA A 305 -0.04 -13.07 -8.35
N ARG A 306 -0.54 -13.93 -9.22
CA ARG A 306 -0.39 -13.87 -10.67
C ARG A 306 -1.75 -13.69 -11.32
N LYS A 307 -1.85 -12.81 -12.33
CA LYS A 307 -3.01 -12.76 -13.20
C LYS A 307 -2.95 -13.92 -14.20
N PRO A 308 -3.89 -14.88 -14.15
CA PRO A 308 -3.86 -16.02 -15.07
C PRO A 308 -4.07 -15.56 -16.52
N PHE A 309 -3.60 -16.35 -17.48
CA PHE A 309 -4.02 -16.21 -18.85
C PHE A 309 -5.52 -16.49 -18.96
N VAL A 310 -6.25 -15.59 -19.60
CA VAL A 310 -7.63 -15.89 -20.04
C VAL A 310 -7.49 -16.69 -21.31
N THR A 311 -7.79 -18.00 -21.24
CA THR A 311 -7.87 -18.90 -22.42
C THR A 311 -9.18 -18.70 -23.17
#